data_ac0f7158d5a6b601b09421a762f93ad9
#
_entry.id   ac0f7158d5a6b601b09421a762f93ad9
#
_cell.length_a   1.000
_cell.length_b   1.000
_cell.length_c   1.000
_cell.angle_alpha   90.00
_cell.angle_beta   90.00
_cell.angle_gamma   90.00
#
_symmetry.space_group_name_H-M   'P 1'
#
loop_
_entity.id
_entity.type
_entity.pdbx_description
1 polymer ?
#
loop_
_entity_poly.entity_id
_entity_poly.type
_entity_poly.pdbx_seq_one_letter_code
_entity_poly.pdbx_strand_id
1 'polypeptide(L)'
;MAGPTAPRASGSAAWADALLLSFAQGGYVRAEPAILQPADPFLDLSGEDIRKSLYLTTDPSGEELCLRPDLTIPVARDYLASDRAGQPAGFSYLGPVFRYRGGQTSEILQAGIESFGRQDRAAADAEM
;
A
#
# COMPACT_ATOMS: atom_id res chain seq x y z
N MET A 1 6.29 26.19 -0.79
CA MET A 1 7.35 26.30 0.11
C MET A 1 7.86 24.99 0.63
N ALA A 2 9.05 24.70 0.33
CA ALA A 2 9.60 23.42 0.69
C ALA A 2 10.37 23.46 2.01
N GLY A 3 10.77 24.65 2.46
CA GLY A 3 11.65 24.78 3.62
C GLY A 3 11.19 24.08 4.87
N PRO A 4 9.92 24.27 5.30
CA PRO A 4 9.47 23.67 6.55
C PRO A 4 9.45 22.14 6.53
N THR A 5 9.41 21.53 5.35
CA THR A 5 9.34 20.07 5.26
C THR A 5 10.70 19.42 5.12
N ALA A 6 11.76 20.18 4.84
CA ALA A 6 13.06 19.60 4.55
C ALA A 6 13.62 18.77 5.72
N PRO A 7 13.66 19.25 6.97
CA PRO A 7 14.17 18.41 8.06
C PRO A 7 13.34 17.17 8.29
N ARG A 8 12.02 17.31 8.16
CA ARG A 8 11.12 16.18 8.35
C ARG A 8 11.28 15.17 7.23
N ALA A 9 11.44 15.65 5.99
CA ALA A 9 11.66 14.78 4.85
C ALA A 9 12.96 14.00 5.00
N SER A 10 14.03 14.65 5.49
CA SER A 10 15.30 13.97 5.71
C SER A 10 15.19 12.88 6.77
N GLY A 11 14.53 13.17 7.90
CA GLY A 11 14.32 12.17 8.93
C GLY A 11 13.45 11.03 8.46
N SER A 12 12.39 11.34 7.72
CA SER A 12 11.51 10.32 7.15
C SER A 12 12.24 9.46 6.14
N ALA A 13 13.09 10.06 5.30
CA ALA A 13 13.84 9.31 4.30
C ALA A 13 14.83 8.35 4.95
N ALA A 14 15.54 8.79 6.00
CA ALA A 14 16.48 7.93 6.69
C ALA A 14 15.77 6.75 7.36
N TRP A 15 14.66 7.01 8.00
CA TRP A 15 13.85 5.96 8.63
C TRP A 15 13.30 4.98 7.59
N ALA A 16 12.81 5.52 6.48
CA ALA A 16 12.26 4.70 5.41
C ALA A 16 13.31 3.78 4.80
N ASP A 17 14.51 4.32 4.54
CA ASP A 17 15.60 3.53 3.99
C ASP A 17 16.00 2.40 4.93
N ALA A 18 16.11 2.70 6.23
CA ALA A 18 16.46 1.69 7.23
C ALA A 18 15.41 0.59 7.29
N LEU A 19 14.14 0.96 7.24
CA LEU A 19 13.04 0.01 7.30
C LEU A 19 13.02 -0.90 6.07
N LEU A 20 13.18 -0.32 4.87
CA LEU A 20 13.21 -1.08 3.64
C LEU A 20 14.39 -2.03 3.59
N LEU A 21 15.54 -1.60 4.09
CA LEU A 21 16.71 -2.47 4.18
C LEU A 21 16.44 -3.65 5.11
N SER A 22 15.82 -3.40 6.24
CA SER A 22 15.44 -4.44 7.19
C SER A 22 14.52 -5.47 6.53
N PHE A 23 13.52 -5.01 5.78
CA PHE A 23 12.61 -5.90 5.07
C PHE A 23 13.36 -6.73 4.02
N ALA A 24 14.26 -6.10 3.27
CA ALA A 24 15.04 -6.79 2.26
C ALA A 24 15.91 -7.89 2.87
N GLN A 25 16.50 -7.61 4.03
CA GLN A 25 17.30 -8.60 4.75
C GLN A 25 16.46 -9.78 5.21
N GLY A 26 15.17 -9.57 5.43
CA GLY A 26 14.23 -10.63 5.77
C GLY A 26 13.72 -11.41 4.56
N GLY A 27 14.14 -11.06 3.36
CA GLY A 27 13.74 -11.77 2.15
C GLY A 27 12.53 -11.20 1.45
N TYR A 28 12.07 -10.02 1.84
CA TYR A 28 10.92 -9.37 1.22
C TYR A 28 11.36 -8.48 0.07
N VAL A 29 10.67 -8.60 -1.06
CA VAL A 29 10.93 -7.79 -2.25
C VAL A 29 10.02 -6.57 -2.22
N ARG A 30 10.58 -5.41 -2.53
CA ARG A 30 9.77 -4.19 -2.51
C ARG A 30 8.74 -4.21 -3.63
N ALA A 31 7.49 -3.95 -3.28
CA ALA A 31 6.38 -3.76 -4.20
C ALA A 31 6.06 -2.28 -4.28
N GLU A 32 5.76 -1.79 -5.48
CA GLU A 32 5.44 -0.39 -5.71
C GLU A 32 4.18 -0.29 -6.56
N PRO A 33 3.01 -0.60 -5.97
CA PRO A 33 1.77 -0.52 -6.73
C PRO A 33 1.45 0.93 -7.13
N ALA A 34 0.63 1.07 -8.16
CA ALA A 34 0.25 2.40 -8.65
C ALA A 34 -0.56 3.16 -7.60
N ILE A 35 -0.40 4.47 -7.59
CA ILE A 35 -1.17 5.34 -6.69
C ILE A 35 -2.65 5.35 -7.06
N LEU A 36 -2.96 5.43 -8.36
CA LEU A 36 -4.33 5.33 -8.85
C LEU A 36 -4.71 3.86 -8.95
N GLN A 37 -5.81 3.49 -8.32
CA GLN A 37 -6.31 2.13 -8.26
C GLN A 37 -7.78 2.10 -8.64
N PRO A 38 -8.28 0.98 -9.18
CA PRO A 38 -9.73 0.82 -9.32
C PRO A 38 -10.40 0.95 -7.96
N ALA A 39 -11.54 1.62 -7.91
CA ALA A 39 -12.25 1.83 -6.66
C ALA A 39 -12.96 0.57 -6.18
N ASP A 40 -13.44 -0.26 -7.10
CA ASP A 40 -14.27 -1.42 -6.77
C ASP A 40 -13.66 -2.36 -5.73
N PRO A 41 -12.38 -2.76 -5.81
CA PRO A 41 -11.85 -3.67 -4.79
C PRO A 41 -11.95 -3.15 -3.37
N PHE A 42 -11.79 -1.84 -3.19
CA PHE A 42 -11.91 -1.26 -1.85
C PHE A 42 -13.36 -1.21 -1.39
N LEU A 43 -14.26 -0.87 -2.31
CA LEU A 43 -15.69 -0.84 -2.01
C LEU A 43 -16.21 -2.22 -1.68
N ASP A 44 -15.78 -3.24 -2.41
CA ASP A 44 -16.23 -4.61 -2.22
C ASP A 44 -15.80 -5.16 -0.87
N LEU A 45 -14.59 -4.85 -0.42
CA LEU A 45 -14.05 -5.39 0.81
C LEU A 45 -14.43 -4.58 2.04
N SER A 46 -14.65 -3.28 1.90
CA SER A 46 -14.87 -2.39 3.03
C SER A 46 -16.29 -1.80 3.08
N GLY A 47 -17.11 -2.08 2.06
CA GLY A 47 -18.48 -1.59 1.99
C GLY A 47 -18.58 -0.15 1.52
N GLU A 48 -19.82 0.31 1.34
CA GLU A 48 -20.05 1.65 0.77
C GLU A 48 -19.62 2.79 1.70
N ASP A 49 -19.49 2.51 2.98
CA ASP A 49 -19.10 3.56 3.93
C ASP A 49 -17.69 4.08 3.65
N ILE A 50 -16.81 3.24 3.09
CA ILE A 50 -15.46 3.69 2.78
C ILE A 50 -15.46 4.74 1.66
N ARG A 51 -16.52 4.78 0.84
CA ARG A 51 -16.61 5.75 -0.27
C ARG A 51 -16.43 7.18 0.22
N LYS A 52 -16.89 7.47 1.42
CA LYS A 52 -16.76 8.81 2.02
C LYS A 52 -15.31 9.18 2.34
N SER A 53 -14.44 8.19 2.46
CA SER A 53 -13.03 8.39 2.77
C SER A 53 -12.13 8.32 1.56
N LEU A 54 -12.67 7.96 0.38
CA LEU A 54 -11.87 7.80 -0.82
C LEU A 54 -11.80 9.09 -1.62
N TYR A 55 -10.63 9.35 -2.18
CA TYR A 55 -10.50 10.37 -3.23
C TYR A 55 -10.80 9.69 -4.54
N LEU A 56 -11.94 10.01 -5.12
CA LEU A 56 -12.46 9.34 -6.31
C LEU A 56 -12.21 10.17 -7.55
N THR A 57 -11.98 9.50 -8.67
CA THR A 57 -11.90 10.14 -9.97
C THR A 57 -12.41 9.16 -11.02
N THR A 58 -12.56 9.62 -12.24
CA THR A 58 -13.03 8.79 -13.34
C THR A 58 -12.04 8.93 -14.48
N ASP A 59 -11.63 7.80 -15.07
CA ASP A 59 -10.74 7.88 -16.21
C ASP A 59 -11.54 8.17 -17.51
N PRO A 60 -10.85 8.44 -18.63
CA PRO A 60 -11.56 8.76 -19.86
C PRO A 60 -12.48 7.64 -20.36
N SER A 61 -12.27 6.40 -19.95
CA SER A 61 -13.15 5.29 -20.34
C SER A 61 -14.39 5.18 -19.48
N GLY A 62 -14.49 5.98 -18.41
CA GLY A 62 -15.63 5.93 -17.49
C GLY A 62 -15.41 5.03 -16.28
N GLU A 63 -14.24 4.44 -16.14
CA GLU A 63 -13.95 3.61 -14.98
C GLU A 63 -13.71 4.47 -13.74
N GLU A 64 -14.32 4.08 -12.62
CA GLU A 64 -14.12 4.78 -11.35
C GLU A 64 -12.82 4.34 -10.70
N LEU A 65 -11.95 5.31 -10.44
CA LEU A 65 -10.66 5.11 -9.81
C LEU A 65 -10.60 5.87 -8.49
N CYS A 66 -9.62 5.52 -7.68
CA CYS A 66 -9.36 6.26 -6.44
C CYS A 66 -7.85 6.38 -6.20
N LEU A 67 -7.46 7.34 -5.37
CA LEU A 67 -6.13 7.33 -4.78
C LEU A 67 -6.13 6.22 -3.73
N ARG A 68 -5.11 5.37 -3.77
CA ARG A 68 -5.06 4.18 -2.92
C ARG A 68 -5.21 4.55 -1.45
N PRO A 69 -6.18 3.98 -0.72
CA PRO A 69 -6.34 4.25 0.71
C PRO A 69 -5.47 3.35 1.58
N ASP A 70 -4.93 2.27 1.01
CA ASP A 70 -3.94 1.42 1.66
C ASP A 70 -3.09 0.74 0.61
N LEU A 71 -2.06 0.03 1.05
CA LEU A 71 -1.15 -0.68 0.17
C LEU A 71 -1.35 -2.19 0.21
N THR A 72 -2.07 -2.72 1.19
CA THR A 72 -2.30 -4.16 1.32
C THR A 72 -3.08 -4.71 0.12
N ILE A 73 -4.20 -4.08 -0.22
CA ILE A 73 -5.04 -4.55 -1.33
C ILE A 73 -4.32 -4.41 -2.68
N PRO A 74 -3.70 -3.27 -3.00
CA PRO A 74 -2.94 -3.17 -4.25
C PRO A 74 -1.81 -4.19 -4.38
N VAL A 75 -1.06 -4.44 -3.31
CA VAL A 75 0.03 -5.42 -3.34
C VAL A 75 -0.54 -6.82 -3.59
N ALA A 76 -1.62 -7.18 -2.91
CA ALA A 76 -2.25 -8.47 -3.09
C ALA A 76 -2.78 -8.65 -4.51
N ARG A 77 -3.40 -7.61 -5.07
CA ARG A 77 -3.93 -7.67 -6.43
C ARG A 77 -2.82 -7.82 -7.47
N ASP A 78 -1.73 -7.08 -7.29
CA ASP A 78 -0.58 -7.19 -8.20
C ASP A 78 0.02 -8.59 -8.14
N TYR A 79 0.13 -9.16 -6.95
CA TYR A 79 0.61 -10.54 -6.79
C TYR A 79 -0.31 -11.52 -7.52
N LEU A 80 -1.61 -11.41 -7.33
CA LEU A 80 -2.57 -12.33 -7.95
C LEU A 80 -2.60 -12.20 -9.48
N ALA A 81 -2.28 -11.02 -10.00
CA ALA A 81 -2.24 -10.79 -11.45
C ALA A 81 -0.90 -11.18 -12.05
N SER A 82 0.09 -11.52 -11.24
CA SER A 82 1.42 -11.87 -11.72
C SER A 82 1.52 -13.35 -12.03
N ASP A 83 2.59 -13.74 -12.71
CA ASP A 83 2.87 -15.15 -13.00
C ASP A 83 3.33 -15.91 -11.74
N ARG A 84 3.54 -15.23 -10.62
CA ARG A 84 3.89 -15.85 -9.35
C ARG A 84 2.67 -16.17 -8.49
N ALA A 85 1.46 -15.87 -8.96
CA ALA A 85 0.25 -16.15 -8.21
C ALA A 85 0.18 -17.62 -7.80
N GLY A 86 -0.13 -17.86 -6.53
CA GLY A 86 -0.17 -19.21 -5.97
C GLY A 86 1.17 -19.73 -5.48
N GLN A 87 2.27 -19.05 -5.76
CA GLN A 87 3.60 -19.44 -5.29
C GLN A 87 3.99 -18.63 -4.06
N PRO A 88 4.85 -19.20 -3.19
CA PRO A 88 5.32 -18.41 -2.04
C PRO A 88 6.04 -17.14 -2.49
N ALA A 89 5.63 -16.01 -1.92
CA ALA A 89 6.24 -14.72 -2.22
C ALA A 89 6.07 -13.79 -1.03
N GLY A 90 7.08 -12.98 -0.79
CA GLY A 90 7.04 -11.98 0.27
C GLY A 90 7.33 -10.61 -0.30
N PHE A 91 6.52 -9.62 0.06
CA PHE A 91 6.67 -8.27 -0.42
C PHE A 91 6.72 -7.29 0.74
N SER A 92 7.53 -6.26 0.58
CA SER A 92 7.51 -5.10 1.47
C SER A 92 6.94 -3.91 0.71
N TYR A 93 6.42 -2.95 1.45
CA TYR A 93 5.94 -1.72 0.84
C TYR A 93 6.16 -0.55 1.78
N LEU A 94 6.34 0.60 1.19
CA LEU A 94 6.43 1.86 1.90
C LEU A 94 6.03 2.95 0.93
N GLY A 95 4.97 3.68 1.24
CA GLY A 95 4.50 4.73 0.37
C GLY A 95 3.33 5.47 0.96
N PRO A 96 2.92 6.57 0.32
CA PRO A 96 1.78 7.33 0.81
C PRO A 96 0.47 6.63 0.48
N VAL A 97 -0.48 6.74 1.40
CA VAL A 97 -1.87 6.37 1.19
C VAL A 97 -2.72 7.61 1.48
N PHE A 98 -3.94 7.63 0.96
CA PHE A 98 -4.74 8.85 0.92
C PHE A 98 -6.14 8.57 1.43
N ARG A 99 -6.54 9.27 2.49
CA ARG A 99 -7.87 9.13 3.07
C ARG A 99 -8.41 10.51 3.40
N TYR A 100 -9.66 10.76 3.01
CA TYR A 100 -10.34 12.00 3.33
C TYR A 100 -11.03 11.86 4.68
N ARG A 101 -10.81 12.81 5.56
CA ARG A 101 -11.39 12.77 6.90
C ARG A 101 -11.97 14.13 7.26
N GLY A 102 -13.31 14.24 7.15
CA GLY A 102 -14.01 15.38 7.71
C GLY A 102 -13.51 16.75 7.27
N GLY A 103 -13.27 16.94 6.00
CA GLY A 103 -12.78 18.20 5.48
C GLY A 103 -11.28 18.37 5.49
N GLN A 104 -10.55 17.38 5.98
CA GLN A 104 -9.09 17.42 5.99
C GLN A 104 -8.51 16.37 5.06
N THR A 105 -7.61 16.81 4.20
CA THR A 105 -6.84 15.90 3.38
C THR A 105 -5.82 15.17 4.23
N SER A 106 -5.79 13.86 4.13
CA SER A 106 -4.81 13.06 4.85
C SER A 106 -4.00 12.23 3.87
N GLU A 107 -2.73 12.56 3.78
CA GLU A 107 -1.73 11.74 3.13
C GLU A 107 -0.87 11.12 4.23
N ILE A 108 -0.88 9.79 4.33
CA ILE A 108 -0.24 9.08 5.43
C ILE A 108 0.77 8.12 4.84
N LEU A 109 1.96 8.08 5.42
CA LEU A 109 2.96 7.10 4.99
C LEU A 109 2.63 5.76 5.63
N GLN A 110 2.49 4.73 4.81
CA GLN A 110 2.20 3.37 5.26
C GLN A 110 3.35 2.45 4.89
N ALA A 111 3.72 1.58 5.82
CA ALA A 111 4.76 0.59 5.60
C ALA A 111 4.30 -0.76 6.11
N GLY A 112 4.77 -1.82 5.47
CA GLY A 112 4.42 -3.16 5.93
C GLY A 112 5.02 -4.25 5.06
N ILE A 113 4.67 -5.48 5.39
CA ILE A 113 5.08 -6.66 4.64
C ILE A 113 3.86 -7.55 4.44
N GLU A 114 3.87 -8.31 3.35
CA GLU A 114 2.84 -9.30 3.04
C GLU A 114 3.52 -10.59 2.61
N SER A 115 3.04 -11.72 3.14
CA SER A 115 3.49 -13.05 2.73
C SER A 115 2.35 -13.80 2.09
N PHE A 116 2.58 -14.34 0.91
CA PHE A 116 1.57 -15.09 0.17
C PHE A 116 2.05 -16.50 -0.10
N GLY A 117 1.11 -17.44 -0.16
CA GLY A 117 1.40 -18.80 -0.58
C GLY A 117 2.15 -19.65 0.41
N ARG A 118 2.37 -19.18 1.64
CA ARG A 118 3.06 -19.96 2.66
C ARG A 118 2.09 -20.92 3.31
N GLN A 119 2.55 -22.16 3.48
CA GLN A 119 1.76 -23.19 4.15
C GLN A 119 1.98 -23.22 5.65
N ASP A 120 3.12 -22.75 6.10
CA ASP A 120 3.46 -22.70 7.52
C ASP A 120 3.00 -21.38 8.11
N ARG A 121 1.76 -21.36 8.57
CA ARG A 121 1.15 -20.15 9.11
C ARG A 121 1.84 -19.64 10.37
N ALA A 122 2.27 -20.55 11.22
CA ALA A 122 2.89 -20.14 12.48
C ALA A 122 4.19 -19.39 12.22
N ALA A 123 5.01 -19.87 11.30
CA ALA A 123 6.25 -19.18 10.95
C ALA A 123 5.98 -17.86 10.24
N ALA A 124 4.99 -17.82 9.35
CA ALA A 124 4.62 -16.59 8.66
C ALA A 124 4.15 -15.53 9.64
N ASP A 125 3.30 -15.91 10.60
CA ASP A 125 2.80 -14.98 11.61
C ASP A 125 3.94 -14.45 12.48
N ALA A 126 4.93 -15.26 12.79
CA ALA A 126 6.05 -14.83 13.59
C ALA A 126 6.94 -13.81 12.88
N GLU A 127 6.99 -13.84 11.55
CA GLU A 127 7.76 -12.89 10.77
C GLU A 127 7.10 -11.51 10.70
N MET A 128 5.80 -11.46 10.85
CA MET A 128 5.04 -10.22 10.75
C MET A 128 4.74 -9.61 12.12
#